data_c14d54ffb004068469456aafec680517
#
_entry.id   c14d54ffb004068469456aafec680517
#
_cell.length_a   1.000
_cell.length_b   1.000
_cell.length_c   1.000
_cell.angle_alpha   90.00
_cell.angle_beta   90.00
_cell.angle_gamma   90.00
#
_symmetry.space_group_name_H-M   'P 1'
#
loop_
_entity.id
_entity.type
_entity.pdbx_description
1 polymer ?
#
loop_
_entity_poly.entity_id
_entity_poly.type
_entity_poly.pdbx_seq_one_letter_code
_entity_poly.pdbx_strand_id
1 'polypeptide(L)'
;MEPNWTPLEQKLGAKRCAGFMFMGRVNGINLYKHGIARVYLNLDDSGQCYVSREHWKFERAEFASELTKLEAALAELGETLESVYDEAYIAQKRDALRKAGIPLERIEIQPEDLSIN
;
A
#
# COMPACT_ATOMS: atom_id res chain seq x y z
N MET A 1 -13.16 -12.82 1.03
CA MET A 1 -13.35 -11.91 -0.13
C MET A 1 -12.13 -12.01 -1.02
N GLU A 2 -12.35 -12.22 -2.29
CA GLU A 2 -11.26 -12.20 -3.25
C GLU A 2 -10.82 -10.76 -3.53
N PRO A 3 -9.51 -10.52 -3.58
CA PRO A 3 -9.02 -9.19 -3.90
C PRO A 3 -9.46 -8.72 -5.28
N ASN A 4 -9.87 -7.47 -5.38
CA ASN A 4 -10.15 -6.83 -6.67
C ASN A 4 -9.00 -5.89 -7.02
N TRP A 5 -8.09 -6.35 -7.88
CA TRP A 5 -6.92 -5.58 -8.29
C TRP A 5 -7.18 -4.69 -9.51
N THR A 6 -8.31 -4.87 -10.18
CA THR A 6 -8.59 -4.18 -11.44
C THR A 6 -8.47 -2.66 -11.35
N PRO A 7 -9.09 -1.97 -10.37
CA PRO A 7 -8.95 -0.52 -10.31
C PRO A 7 -7.50 -0.05 -10.18
N LEU A 8 -6.71 -0.72 -9.34
CA LEU A 8 -5.32 -0.35 -9.14
C LEU A 8 -4.46 -0.67 -10.37
N GLU A 9 -4.69 -1.82 -10.98
CA GLU A 9 -3.98 -2.21 -12.20
C GLU A 9 -4.23 -1.24 -13.35
N GLN A 10 -5.44 -0.73 -13.47
CA GLN A 10 -5.77 0.26 -14.50
C GLN A 10 -5.03 1.58 -14.28
N LYS A 11 -4.71 1.91 -13.05
CA LYS A 11 -3.99 3.14 -12.71
C LYS A 11 -2.47 2.98 -12.81
N LEU A 12 -1.94 1.87 -12.32
CA LEU A 12 -0.50 1.69 -12.15
C LEU A 12 0.12 0.64 -13.08
N GLY A 13 -0.68 -0.27 -13.60
CA GLY A 13 -0.19 -1.45 -14.29
C GLY A 13 0.09 -2.59 -13.31
N ALA A 14 0.03 -3.83 -13.80
CA ALA A 14 0.17 -5.02 -12.96
C ALA A 14 1.51 -5.08 -12.21
N LYS A 15 2.59 -4.63 -12.85
CA LYS A 15 3.92 -4.68 -12.26
C LYS A 15 4.04 -3.88 -10.96
N ARG A 16 3.48 -2.67 -10.96
CA ARG A 16 3.53 -1.79 -9.79
C ARG A 16 2.61 -2.24 -8.68
N CYS A 17 1.57 -3.01 -9.02
CA CYS A 17 0.64 -3.56 -8.03
C CYS A 17 1.31 -4.59 -7.13
N ALA A 18 2.40 -5.20 -7.56
CA ALA A 18 3.09 -6.22 -6.78
C ALA A 18 3.58 -5.73 -5.42
N GLY A 19 3.80 -4.42 -5.27
CA GLY A 19 4.21 -3.84 -3.99
C GLY A 19 3.06 -3.57 -3.02
N PHE A 20 1.82 -3.83 -3.43
CA PHE A 20 0.63 -3.52 -2.63
C PHE A 20 0.01 -4.77 -2.03
N MET A 21 -0.72 -4.56 -0.95
CA MET A 21 -1.56 -5.57 -0.31
C MET A 21 -3.01 -5.12 -0.41
N PHE A 22 -3.90 -6.07 -0.71
CA PHE A 22 -5.34 -5.78 -0.68
C PHE A 22 -5.83 -5.91 0.76
N MET A 23 -6.28 -4.79 1.34
CA MET A 23 -6.66 -4.73 2.74
C MET A 23 -8.16 -4.92 2.97
N GLY A 24 -8.92 -5.01 1.90
CA GLY A 24 -10.36 -5.23 2.00
C GLY A 24 -11.15 -4.19 1.23
N ARG A 25 -12.46 -4.21 1.45
CA ARG A 25 -13.40 -3.33 0.76
C ARG A 25 -14.38 -2.74 1.78
N VAL A 26 -14.46 -1.43 1.82
CA VAL A 26 -15.34 -0.71 2.74
C VAL A 26 -16.18 0.28 1.92
N ASN A 27 -17.51 0.16 2.02
CA ASN A 27 -18.45 1.05 1.32
C ASN A 27 -18.17 1.16 -0.18
N GLY A 28 -17.83 0.03 -0.82
CA GLY A 28 -17.55 0.01 -2.25
C GLY A 28 -16.16 0.50 -2.64
N ILE A 29 -15.34 0.85 -1.66
CA ILE A 29 -13.98 1.36 -1.88
C ILE A 29 -12.98 0.25 -1.58
N ASN A 30 -12.14 -0.08 -2.55
CA ASN A 30 -11.08 -1.08 -2.40
C ASN A 30 -9.87 -0.42 -1.74
N LEU A 31 -9.33 -1.06 -0.71
CA LEU A 31 -8.23 -0.53 0.08
C LEU A 31 -6.95 -1.25 -0.30
N TYR A 32 -6.00 -0.52 -0.88
CA TYR A 32 -4.69 -1.05 -1.25
C TYR A 32 -3.62 -0.35 -0.42
N LYS A 33 -2.81 -1.12 0.29
CA LYS A 33 -1.76 -0.59 1.15
C LYS A 33 -0.40 -0.99 0.59
N HIS A 34 0.48 -0.02 0.40
CA HIS A 34 1.83 -0.34 -0.03
C HIS A 34 2.59 -1.03 1.09
N GLY A 35 3.17 -2.19 0.80
CA GLY A 35 3.81 -3.03 1.81
C GLY A 35 5.02 -2.42 2.48
N ILE A 36 5.77 -1.57 1.79
CA ILE A 36 6.97 -0.92 2.33
C ILE A 36 6.65 0.44 2.91
N ALA A 37 6.00 1.32 2.13
CA ALA A 37 5.68 2.68 2.58
C ALA A 37 4.53 2.73 3.58
N ARG A 38 3.69 1.70 3.61
CA ARG A 38 2.54 1.59 4.51
C ARG A 38 1.50 2.69 4.28
N VAL A 39 1.45 3.20 3.06
CA VAL A 39 0.52 4.25 2.64
C VAL A 39 -0.58 3.60 1.80
N TYR A 40 -1.81 4.05 1.99
CA TYR A 40 -2.96 3.53 1.26
C TYR A 40 -3.24 4.31 -0.01
N LEU A 41 -3.66 3.58 -1.04
CA LEU A 41 -4.38 4.13 -2.18
C LEU A 41 -5.75 3.45 -2.17
N ASN A 42 -6.81 4.22 -2.03
CA ASN A 42 -8.16 3.69 -1.93
C ASN A 42 -8.95 4.06 -3.17
N LEU A 43 -9.43 3.06 -3.90
CA LEU A 43 -10.11 3.28 -5.18
C LEU A 43 -11.44 2.53 -5.20
N ASP A 44 -12.48 3.19 -5.71
CA ASP A 44 -13.70 2.46 -6.03
C ASP A 44 -13.55 1.72 -7.37
N ASP A 45 -14.57 0.99 -7.77
CA ASP A 45 -14.49 0.19 -8.99
C ASP A 45 -14.37 1.04 -10.26
N SER A 46 -14.73 2.31 -10.20
CA SER A 46 -14.58 3.24 -11.32
C SER A 46 -13.19 3.88 -11.38
N GLY A 47 -12.38 3.68 -10.35
CA GLY A 47 -11.05 4.28 -10.26
C GLY A 47 -11.01 5.62 -9.54
N GLN A 48 -12.14 6.09 -8.99
CA GLN A 48 -12.13 7.29 -8.18
C GLN A 48 -11.35 7.05 -6.90
N CYS A 49 -10.42 7.95 -6.58
CA CYS A 49 -9.59 7.85 -5.39
C CYS A 49 -10.25 8.52 -4.19
N TYR A 50 -9.97 7.97 -3.02
CA TYR A 50 -10.50 8.48 -1.74
C TYR A 50 -9.40 8.47 -0.69
N VAL A 51 -9.48 9.40 0.26
CA VAL A 51 -8.65 9.37 1.47
C VAL A 51 -9.53 9.04 2.66
N SER A 52 -8.99 8.24 3.56
CA SER A 52 -9.70 7.89 4.78
C SER A 52 -9.47 8.97 5.83
N ARG A 53 -10.57 9.37 6.46
CA ARG A 53 -10.55 10.23 7.65
C ARG A 53 -10.91 9.39 8.87
N GLU A 54 -11.16 10.01 9.99
CA GLU A 54 -11.51 9.32 11.22
C GLU A 54 -12.68 8.33 11.01
N HIS A 55 -12.59 7.17 11.65
CA HIS A 55 -13.62 6.14 11.62
C HIS A 55 -13.97 5.65 10.21
N TRP A 56 -12.95 5.59 9.32
CA TRP A 56 -13.15 5.12 7.95
C TRP A 56 -14.18 5.94 7.17
N LYS A 57 -14.23 7.22 7.43
CA LYS A 57 -14.97 8.16 6.59
C LYS A 57 -14.08 8.53 5.41
N PHE A 58 -14.63 8.39 4.22
CA PHE A 58 -13.87 8.62 2.99
C PHE A 58 -14.24 9.94 2.34
N GLU A 59 -13.25 10.66 1.87
CA GLU A 59 -13.41 11.87 1.08
C GLU A 59 -12.77 11.65 -0.27
N ARG A 60 -13.39 12.19 -1.32
CA ARG A 60 -12.79 12.12 -2.65
C ARG A 60 -11.44 12.82 -2.68
N ALA A 61 -10.50 12.25 -3.42
CA ALA A 61 -9.16 12.79 -3.55
C ALA A 61 -8.68 12.60 -4.99
N GLU A 62 -7.70 13.41 -5.38
CA GLU A 62 -7.04 13.28 -6.65
C GLU A 62 -6.05 12.12 -6.59
N PHE A 63 -6.19 11.15 -7.49
CA PHE A 63 -5.27 10.01 -7.52
C PHE A 63 -3.82 10.47 -7.69
N ALA A 64 -3.59 11.42 -8.60
CA ALA A 64 -2.24 11.94 -8.86
C ALA A 64 -1.60 12.53 -7.61
N SER A 65 -2.38 13.25 -6.79
CA SER A 65 -1.88 13.83 -5.54
C SER A 65 -1.53 12.76 -4.52
N GLU A 66 -2.39 11.74 -4.38
CA GLU A 66 -2.14 10.65 -3.44
C GLU A 66 -0.97 9.80 -3.89
N LEU A 67 -0.82 9.58 -5.20
CA LEU A 67 0.32 8.88 -5.75
C LEU A 67 1.63 9.62 -5.48
N THR A 68 1.64 10.94 -5.63
CA THR A 68 2.81 11.76 -5.33
C THR A 68 3.23 11.62 -3.85
N LYS A 69 2.27 11.60 -2.94
CA LYS A 69 2.55 11.39 -1.51
C LYS A 69 3.18 10.02 -1.26
N LEU A 70 2.67 8.98 -1.92
CA LEU A 70 3.22 7.64 -1.83
C LEU A 70 4.64 7.59 -2.38
N GLU A 71 4.87 8.18 -3.55
CA GLU A 71 6.19 8.22 -4.16
C GLU A 71 7.20 8.96 -3.27
N ALA A 72 6.79 10.05 -2.64
CA ALA A 72 7.63 10.78 -1.69
C ALA A 72 7.97 9.94 -0.47
N ALA A 73 7.01 9.21 0.07
CA ALA A 73 7.23 8.31 1.20
C ALA A 73 8.21 7.18 0.83
N LEU A 74 8.07 6.62 -0.37
CA LEU A 74 8.99 5.61 -0.87
C LEU A 74 10.40 6.17 -1.04
N ALA A 75 10.52 7.38 -1.60
CA ALA A 75 11.83 8.02 -1.81
C ALA A 75 12.59 8.20 -0.50
N GLU A 76 11.91 8.54 0.58
CA GLU A 76 12.51 8.66 1.91
C GLU A 76 13.11 7.32 2.38
N LEU A 77 12.58 6.21 1.89
CA LEU A 77 13.04 4.87 2.23
C LEU A 77 14.04 4.33 1.19
N GLY A 78 14.41 5.13 0.20
CA GLY A 78 15.30 4.69 -0.88
C GLY A 78 14.63 3.76 -1.87
N GLU A 79 13.30 3.82 -1.98
CA GLU A 79 12.50 2.92 -2.81
C GLU A 79 11.73 3.68 -3.89
N THR A 80 11.26 2.92 -4.89
CA THR A 80 10.38 3.44 -5.93
C THR A 80 9.24 2.46 -6.15
N LEU A 81 8.22 2.88 -6.92
CA LEU A 81 7.12 1.98 -7.30
C LEU A 81 7.58 0.83 -8.20
N GLU A 82 8.72 1.01 -8.88
CA GLU A 82 9.30 0.00 -9.76
C GLU A 82 10.17 -1.01 -9.03
N SER A 83 10.40 -0.86 -7.73
CA SER A 83 11.19 -1.80 -6.94
C SER A 83 10.56 -3.19 -6.99
N VAL A 84 11.39 -4.21 -7.17
CA VAL A 84 10.93 -5.60 -7.22
C VAL A 84 10.97 -6.17 -5.82
N TYR A 85 9.80 -6.59 -5.34
CA TYR A 85 9.66 -7.13 -3.98
C TYR A 85 9.51 -8.66 -4.02
N ASP A 86 10.60 -9.35 -4.34
CA ASP A 86 10.65 -10.80 -4.23
C ASP A 86 11.11 -11.23 -2.83
N GLU A 87 11.11 -12.54 -2.56
CA GLU A 87 11.48 -13.06 -1.24
C GLU A 87 12.89 -12.67 -0.83
N ALA A 88 13.84 -12.69 -1.77
CA ALA A 88 15.22 -12.32 -1.48
C ALA A 88 15.33 -10.85 -1.08
N TYR A 89 14.61 -9.99 -1.80
CA TYR A 89 14.58 -8.56 -1.49
C TYR A 89 14.00 -8.31 -0.11
N ILE A 90 12.86 -8.94 0.21
CA ILE A 90 12.19 -8.78 1.50
C ILE A 90 13.10 -9.25 2.63
N ALA A 91 13.77 -10.39 2.47
CA ALA A 91 14.70 -10.92 3.46
C ALA A 91 15.87 -9.97 3.69
N GLN A 92 16.41 -9.41 2.62
CA GLN A 92 17.50 -8.44 2.70
C GLN A 92 17.08 -7.17 3.44
N LYS A 93 15.89 -6.69 3.15
CA LYS A 93 15.34 -5.47 3.78
C LYS A 93 15.11 -5.69 5.27
N ARG A 94 14.56 -6.84 5.64
CA ARG A 94 14.36 -7.20 7.06
C ARG A 94 15.69 -7.29 7.80
N ASP A 95 16.70 -7.89 7.17
CA ASP A 95 18.02 -8.03 7.78
C ASP A 95 18.67 -6.65 8.01
N ALA A 96 18.58 -5.77 7.03
CA ALA A 96 19.09 -4.41 7.13
C ALA A 96 18.42 -3.63 8.26
N LEU A 97 17.10 -3.76 8.41
CA LEU A 97 16.36 -3.10 9.48
C LEU A 97 16.69 -3.69 10.84
N ARG A 98 16.90 -5.00 10.91
CA ARG A 98 17.32 -5.66 12.16
C ARG A 98 18.70 -5.14 12.60
N LYS A 99 19.65 -5.02 11.67
CA LYS A 99 20.98 -4.49 11.95
C LYS A 99 20.95 -3.04 12.40
N ALA A 100 19.96 -2.28 11.91
CA ALA A 100 19.74 -0.91 12.34
C ALA A 100 19.03 -0.80 13.71
N GLY A 101 18.69 -1.94 14.34
CA GLY A 101 18.03 -1.96 15.64
C GLY A 101 16.54 -1.78 15.60
N ILE A 102 15.92 -1.91 14.41
CA ILE A 102 14.46 -1.78 14.26
C ILE A 102 13.83 -3.15 14.46
N PRO A 103 12.88 -3.28 15.41
CA PRO A 103 12.22 -4.57 15.65
C PRO A 103 11.51 -5.12 14.42
N LEU A 104 11.61 -6.45 14.22
CA LEU A 104 10.99 -7.11 13.08
C LEU A 104 9.48 -6.91 13.02
N GLU A 105 8.83 -6.85 14.16
CA GLU A 105 7.38 -6.65 14.23
C GLU A 105 6.93 -5.31 13.66
N ARG A 106 7.87 -4.37 13.43
CA ARG A 106 7.56 -3.10 12.78
C ARG A 106 7.56 -3.19 11.26
N ILE A 107 8.16 -4.22 10.71
CA ILE A 107 8.28 -4.40 9.27
C ILE A 107 7.48 -5.59 8.75
N GLU A 108 6.98 -6.43 9.65
CA GLU A 108 6.09 -7.53 9.28
C GLU A 108 4.65 -7.04 9.27
N ILE A 109 3.85 -7.66 8.42
CA ILE A 109 2.42 -7.35 8.39
C ILE A 109 1.81 -7.91 9.67
N GLN A 110 1.25 -7.03 10.48
CA GLN A 110 0.58 -7.42 11.71
C GLN A 110 -0.87 -7.82 11.42
N PRO A 111 -1.48 -8.67 12.26
CA PRO A 111 -2.88 -9.03 12.06
C PRO A 111 -3.82 -7.83 11.94
N GLU A 112 -3.58 -6.78 12.69
CA GLU A 112 -4.37 -5.54 12.62
C GLU A 112 -4.24 -4.84 11.27
N ASP A 113 -3.15 -5.05 10.54
CA ASP A 113 -3.00 -4.49 9.19
C ASP A 113 -3.90 -5.19 8.18
N LEU A 114 -4.34 -6.40 8.51
CA LEU A 114 -5.22 -7.20 7.66
C LEU A 114 -6.69 -7.04 8.04
N SER A 115 -6.96 -6.30 9.11
CA SER A 115 -8.31 -6.11 9.63
C SER A 115 -8.86 -4.77 9.17
N ILE A 116 -9.99 -4.82 8.46
CA ILE A 116 -10.70 -3.63 7.99
C ILE A 116 -12.01 -3.56 8.76
N ASN A 117 -12.09 -2.62 9.64
CA ASN A 117 -13.28 -2.43 10.46
C ASN A 117 -13.88 -1.06 10.24
#